data_630e3bbb981d845aecd7b3ab1245d5c6
#
_entry.id   630e3bbb981d845aecd7b3ab1245d5c6
#
_cell.length_a   1.000
_cell.length_b   1.000
_cell.length_c   1.000
_cell.angle_alpha   90.00
_cell.angle_beta   90.00
_cell.angle_gamma   90.00
#
_symmetry.space_group_name_H-M   'P 1'
#
loop_
_entity.id
_entity.type
_entity.pdbx_description
1 polymer ?
#
loop_
_entity_poly.entity_id
_entity_poly.type
_entity_poly.pdbx_seq_one_letter_code
_entity_poly.pdbx_strand_id
1 'polypeptide(L)'
;YIQVIFICWLSINSITEVYGKDPIGISLVKWSFRTQTAILCDMAKENGAVAIDMVDLEKWDIVKEKGLTVAMADGIDMGIERGFCDRRWHSSLIENYKRFIPLLAEKGIKQVVCYSGINTDLSDEEALEACVEGLKPLLDIAEKANVTLVMELLSSRNTEEIFTKQRFSYYQCDNPEWGVALCKKLNSPNFKLLYDVWHMNDMGRDIMSDIKKYHSYISHYHIAGIPERKGLNRTDSFNYQQFMKLLKKVGYQGYVGLEPDRIEKNLKSTIQESITLLKNK
;
A
#
# COMPACT_ATOMS: atom_id res chain seq x y z
N TYR A 1 20.10 2.34 30.07
CA TYR A 1 19.90 3.59 29.28
C TYR A 1 20.76 3.62 28.00
N ILE A 2 21.95 3.01 27.97
CA ILE A 2 22.87 3.02 26.81
C ILE A 2 22.41 2.06 25.71
N GLN A 3 21.77 0.92 26.03
CA GLN A 3 21.31 -0.06 25.04
C GLN A 3 20.14 0.43 24.18
N VAL A 4 19.23 1.25 24.72
CA VAL A 4 18.08 1.77 23.97
C VAL A 4 18.48 2.81 22.91
N ILE A 5 19.52 3.61 23.21
CA ILE A 5 20.06 4.61 22.27
C ILE A 5 20.79 3.93 21.10
N PHE A 6 21.46 2.79 21.33
CA PHE A 6 22.20 2.07 20.29
C PHE A 6 21.26 1.38 19.26
N ILE A 7 20.11 0.83 19.71
CA ILE A 7 19.13 0.20 18.82
C ILE A 7 18.43 1.24 17.93
N CYS A 8 18.13 2.42 18.48
CA CYS A 8 17.53 3.51 17.72
C CYS A 8 18.50 4.09 16.67
N TRP A 9 19.81 4.14 16.99
CA TRP A 9 20.84 4.65 16.09
C TRP A 9 21.14 3.71 14.91
N LEU A 10 21.12 2.39 15.15
CA LEU A 10 21.29 1.37 14.10
C LEU A 10 20.12 1.33 13.12
N SER A 11 18.88 1.55 13.61
CA SER A 11 17.70 1.59 12.73
C SER A 11 17.67 2.84 11.85
N ILE A 12 18.11 3.99 12.34
CA ILE A 12 18.19 5.24 11.57
C ILE A 12 19.27 5.15 10.49
N ASN A 13 20.43 4.56 10.80
CA ASN A 13 21.51 4.39 9.83
C ASN A 13 21.14 3.40 8.70
N SER A 14 20.40 2.33 9.00
CA SER A 14 19.97 1.37 7.97
C SER A 14 18.97 1.97 6.98
N ILE A 15 18.10 2.87 7.43
CA ILE A 15 17.14 3.57 6.58
C ILE A 15 17.85 4.60 5.68
N THR A 16 18.83 5.34 6.21
CA THR A 16 19.60 6.31 5.43
C THR A 16 20.49 5.67 4.36
N GLU A 17 20.95 4.44 4.56
CA GLU A 17 21.70 3.70 3.54
C GLU A 17 20.80 3.23 2.37
N VAL A 18 19.54 2.89 2.64
CA VAL A 18 18.58 2.42 1.60
C VAL A 18 18.02 3.55 0.76
N TYR A 19 17.72 4.72 1.37
CA TYR A 19 17.04 5.84 0.69
C TYR A 19 17.97 7.03 0.38
N GLY A 20 19.24 6.95 0.71
CA GLY A 20 20.16 8.09 0.63
C GLY A 20 19.75 9.18 1.62
N LYS A 21 19.59 10.43 1.12
CA LYS A 21 19.22 11.57 1.98
C LYS A 21 17.71 11.74 2.17
N ASP A 22 16.87 11.02 1.43
CA ASP A 22 15.40 11.13 1.52
C ASP A 22 14.82 9.92 2.27
N PRO A 23 14.11 10.12 3.39
CA PRO A 23 13.53 9.03 4.17
C PRO A 23 12.33 8.37 3.46
N ILE A 24 11.81 8.95 2.38
CA ILE A 24 10.67 8.44 1.62
C ILE A 24 11.17 7.82 0.31
N GLY A 25 10.99 6.51 0.18
CA GLY A 25 11.27 5.78 -1.05
C GLY A 25 10.16 5.96 -2.09
N ILE A 26 10.51 5.99 -3.37
CA ILE A 26 9.53 5.89 -4.45
C ILE A 26 9.58 4.47 -4.99
N SER A 27 8.42 3.86 -5.13
CA SER A 27 8.22 2.54 -5.74
C SER A 27 7.31 2.62 -6.97
N LEU A 28 7.36 1.58 -7.79
CA LEU A 28 6.46 1.41 -8.93
C LEU A 28 5.60 0.18 -8.69
N VAL A 29 4.29 0.32 -8.81
CA VAL A 29 3.35 -0.80 -8.67
C VAL A 29 3.39 -1.67 -9.92
N LYS A 30 3.73 -2.96 -9.76
CA LYS A 30 4.05 -3.84 -10.90
C LYS A 30 2.92 -3.98 -11.91
N TRP A 31 1.69 -4.15 -11.46
CA TRP A 31 0.55 -4.36 -12.36
C TRP A 31 0.22 -3.14 -13.21
N SER A 32 0.58 -1.92 -12.74
CA SER A 32 0.33 -0.65 -13.42
C SER A 32 1.12 -0.49 -14.73
N PHE A 33 2.24 -1.20 -14.87
CA PHE A 33 3.14 -1.05 -16.01
C PHE A 33 3.23 -2.35 -16.80
N ARG A 34 2.69 -2.36 -18.03
CA ARG A 34 2.69 -3.52 -18.91
C ARG A 34 4.07 -3.77 -19.51
N THR A 35 4.95 -4.31 -18.70
CA THR A 35 6.31 -4.72 -19.11
C THR A 35 6.82 -5.86 -18.24
N GLN A 36 7.92 -6.49 -18.64
CA GLN A 36 8.59 -7.49 -17.82
C GLN A 36 9.16 -6.87 -16.54
N THR A 37 9.14 -7.61 -15.43
CA THR A 37 9.62 -7.12 -14.13
C THR A 37 11.06 -6.62 -14.19
N ALA A 38 11.95 -7.32 -14.86
CA ALA A 38 13.36 -6.91 -15.02
C ALA A 38 13.49 -5.54 -15.72
N ILE A 39 12.72 -5.33 -16.79
CA ILE A 39 12.70 -4.06 -17.55
C ILE A 39 12.12 -2.93 -16.68
N LEU A 40 11.05 -3.20 -15.92
CA LEU A 40 10.49 -2.22 -15.00
C LEU A 40 11.50 -1.82 -13.92
N CYS A 41 12.26 -2.78 -13.39
CA CYS A 41 13.32 -2.51 -12.42
C CYS A 41 14.41 -1.59 -12.99
N ASP A 42 14.84 -1.82 -14.25
CA ASP A 42 15.82 -0.96 -14.90
C ASP A 42 15.30 0.46 -15.08
N MET A 43 14.05 0.62 -15.56
CA MET A 43 13.39 1.94 -15.66
C MET A 43 13.23 2.62 -14.29
N ALA A 44 12.88 1.87 -13.25
CA ALA A 44 12.77 2.37 -11.88
C ALA A 44 14.10 2.98 -11.40
N LYS A 45 15.20 2.22 -11.54
CA LYS A 45 16.56 2.67 -11.14
C LYS A 45 17.02 3.88 -11.93
N GLU A 46 16.88 3.87 -13.25
CA GLU A 46 17.26 4.99 -14.11
C GLU A 46 16.60 6.32 -13.68
N ASN A 47 15.39 6.24 -13.14
CA ASN A 47 14.65 7.42 -12.69
C ASN A 47 14.74 7.65 -11.17
N GLY A 48 15.46 6.77 -10.45
CA GLY A 48 15.72 6.91 -9.02
C GLY A 48 14.56 6.49 -8.13
N ALA A 49 13.67 5.61 -8.58
CA ALA A 49 12.88 4.78 -7.70
C ALA A 49 13.77 3.70 -7.05
N VAL A 50 13.40 3.25 -5.88
CA VAL A 50 14.23 2.34 -5.06
C VAL A 50 13.54 1.00 -4.77
N ALA A 51 12.30 0.86 -5.22
CA ALA A 51 11.50 -0.32 -4.94
C ALA A 51 10.46 -0.60 -6.02
N ILE A 52 9.93 -1.82 -6.00
CA ILE A 52 8.75 -2.24 -6.77
C ILE A 52 7.70 -2.75 -5.77
N ASP A 53 6.45 -2.38 -5.99
CA ASP A 53 5.29 -2.81 -5.21
C ASP A 53 4.46 -3.86 -5.93
N MET A 54 3.65 -4.59 -5.18
CA MET A 54 2.65 -5.54 -5.68
C MET A 54 3.30 -6.53 -6.65
N VAL A 55 4.39 -7.16 -6.19
CA VAL A 55 5.18 -8.09 -6.99
C VAL A 55 4.79 -9.52 -6.63
N ASP A 56 4.45 -10.31 -7.65
CA ASP A 56 4.20 -11.73 -7.51
C ASP A 56 5.40 -12.47 -6.90
N LEU A 57 5.14 -13.54 -6.15
CA LEU A 57 6.14 -14.34 -5.47
C LEU A 57 7.31 -14.77 -6.38
N GLU A 58 7.02 -15.21 -7.59
CA GLU A 58 8.01 -15.73 -8.56
C GLU A 58 8.92 -14.62 -9.11
N LYS A 59 8.61 -13.36 -8.86
CA LYS A 59 9.37 -12.21 -9.37
C LYS A 59 10.22 -11.52 -8.29
N TRP A 60 10.10 -11.90 -7.02
CA TRP A 60 10.82 -11.23 -5.92
C TRP A 60 12.33 -11.28 -6.08
N ASP A 61 12.88 -12.43 -6.51
CA ASP A 61 14.32 -12.57 -6.68
C ASP A 61 14.83 -11.68 -7.84
N ILE A 62 14.04 -11.51 -8.91
CA ILE A 62 14.37 -10.58 -10.01
C ILE A 62 14.51 -9.15 -9.48
N VAL A 63 13.62 -8.68 -8.64
CA VAL A 63 13.67 -7.33 -8.06
C VAL A 63 14.95 -7.16 -7.23
N LYS A 64 15.28 -8.15 -6.39
CA LYS A 64 16.47 -8.15 -5.54
C LYS A 64 17.77 -8.21 -6.34
N GLU A 65 17.85 -9.06 -7.37
CA GLU A 65 19.00 -9.17 -8.27
C GLU A 65 19.26 -7.86 -9.02
N LYS A 66 18.19 -7.12 -9.35
CA LYS A 66 18.29 -5.76 -9.91
C LYS A 66 18.71 -4.70 -8.87
N GLY A 67 18.90 -5.06 -7.60
CA GLY A 67 19.32 -4.16 -6.52
C GLY A 67 18.21 -3.21 -6.07
N LEU A 68 16.96 -3.63 -6.20
CA LEU A 68 15.78 -2.92 -5.69
C LEU A 68 15.15 -3.70 -4.53
N THR A 69 14.26 -3.04 -3.80
CA THR A 69 13.48 -3.64 -2.72
C THR A 69 12.07 -3.99 -3.23
N VAL A 70 11.49 -5.08 -2.75
CA VAL A 70 10.05 -5.30 -2.81
C VAL A 70 9.45 -4.52 -1.64
N ALA A 71 8.83 -3.37 -1.91
CA ALA A 71 8.33 -2.48 -0.85
C ALA A 71 7.09 -3.07 -0.17
N MET A 72 6.22 -3.68 -0.96
CA MET A 72 5.04 -4.40 -0.50
C MET A 72 4.79 -5.58 -1.46
N ALA A 73 4.57 -6.76 -0.92
CA ALA A 73 4.15 -7.91 -1.70
C ALA A 73 2.70 -7.78 -2.12
N ASP A 74 2.37 -8.32 -3.29
CA ASP A 74 0.98 -8.57 -3.64
C ASP A 74 0.36 -9.52 -2.62
N GLY A 75 -0.92 -9.33 -2.37
CA GLY A 75 -1.64 -10.16 -1.43
C GLY A 75 -1.90 -11.55 -2.00
N ILE A 76 -2.82 -12.22 -1.35
CA ILE A 76 -3.28 -13.53 -1.80
C ILE A 76 -4.22 -13.31 -2.99
N ASP A 77 -3.98 -14.04 -4.07
CA ASP A 77 -4.78 -13.98 -5.30
C ASP A 77 -6.20 -14.56 -5.10
N MET A 78 -7.02 -13.80 -4.39
CA MET A 78 -8.46 -14.06 -4.24
C MET A 78 -9.31 -12.93 -4.83
N GLY A 79 -8.68 -11.89 -5.40
CA GLY A 79 -9.33 -10.66 -5.84
C GLY A 79 -9.65 -9.72 -4.67
N ILE A 80 -9.75 -8.43 -4.98
CA ILE A 80 -10.01 -7.37 -3.97
C ILE A 80 -11.42 -7.42 -3.38
N GLU A 81 -12.33 -8.15 -4.03
CA GLU A 81 -13.72 -8.32 -3.61
C GLU A 81 -13.89 -9.31 -2.44
N ARG A 82 -12.97 -10.28 -2.35
CA ARG A 82 -13.01 -11.36 -1.35
C ARG A 82 -12.07 -11.03 -0.21
N GLY A 83 -12.59 -10.32 0.77
CA GLY A 83 -11.78 -9.84 1.87
C GLY A 83 -12.35 -10.21 3.24
N PHE A 84 -11.76 -9.61 4.25
CA PHE A 84 -11.98 -9.98 5.65
C PHE A 84 -13.33 -9.55 6.23
N CYS A 85 -14.12 -8.68 5.57
CA CYS A 85 -15.47 -8.37 6.04
C CYS A 85 -16.47 -9.53 5.78
N ASP A 86 -16.13 -10.47 4.91
CA ASP A 86 -16.97 -11.61 4.58
C ASP A 86 -16.41 -12.91 5.19
N ARG A 87 -17.08 -13.41 6.23
CA ARG A 87 -16.70 -14.61 6.97
C ARG A 87 -16.58 -15.87 6.11
N ARG A 88 -17.27 -15.91 4.94
CA ARG A 88 -17.18 -17.05 4.00
C ARG A 88 -15.74 -17.24 3.48
N TRP A 89 -14.94 -16.20 3.44
CA TRP A 89 -13.56 -16.23 2.94
C TRP A 89 -12.51 -16.42 4.04
N HIS A 90 -12.86 -16.31 5.33
CA HIS A 90 -11.90 -16.34 6.43
C HIS A 90 -11.03 -17.59 6.42
N SER A 91 -11.62 -18.80 6.24
CA SER A 91 -10.83 -20.04 6.25
C SER A 91 -9.72 -20.01 5.21
N SER A 92 -10.06 -19.65 3.97
CA SER A 92 -9.09 -19.58 2.86
C SER A 92 -8.07 -18.45 3.05
N LEU A 93 -8.53 -17.25 3.46
CA LEU A 93 -7.64 -16.10 3.70
C LEU A 93 -6.65 -16.42 4.83
N ILE A 94 -7.14 -16.92 5.96
CA ILE A 94 -6.30 -17.24 7.13
C ILE A 94 -5.28 -18.32 6.78
N GLU A 95 -5.68 -19.41 6.13
CA GLU A 95 -4.77 -20.47 5.73
C GLU A 95 -3.66 -19.94 4.80
N ASN A 96 -4.04 -19.20 3.80
CA ASN A 96 -3.11 -18.67 2.82
C ASN A 96 -2.13 -17.65 3.43
N TYR A 97 -2.60 -16.65 4.21
CA TYR A 97 -1.71 -15.71 4.87
C TYR A 97 -0.79 -16.37 5.91
N LYS A 98 -1.25 -17.39 6.63
CA LYS A 98 -0.41 -18.18 7.54
C LYS A 98 0.78 -18.84 6.84
N ARG A 99 0.61 -19.27 5.60
CA ARG A 99 1.70 -19.84 4.79
C ARG A 99 2.56 -18.75 4.16
N PHE A 100 1.95 -17.62 3.77
CA PHE A 100 2.62 -16.56 3.01
C PHE A 100 3.52 -15.67 3.89
N ILE A 101 3.06 -15.30 5.09
CA ILE A 101 3.81 -14.41 6.00
C ILE A 101 5.23 -14.92 6.32
N PRO A 102 5.47 -16.21 6.62
CA PRO A 102 6.84 -16.72 6.82
C PRO A 102 7.73 -16.60 5.59
N LEU A 103 7.20 -16.79 4.38
CA LEU A 103 7.94 -16.64 3.12
C LEU A 103 8.38 -15.18 2.90
N LEU A 104 7.50 -14.21 3.24
CA LEU A 104 7.85 -12.80 3.21
C LEU A 104 9.02 -12.48 4.13
N ALA A 105 8.97 -12.98 5.36
CA ALA A 105 10.03 -12.79 6.35
C ALA A 105 11.36 -13.38 5.87
N GLU A 106 11.36 -14.60 5.33
CA GLU A 106 12.54 -15.26 4.75
C GLU A 106 13.17 -14.42 3.64
N LYS A 107 12.36 -13.83 2.77
CA LYS A 107 12.81 -12.95 1.69
C LYS A 107 13.11 -11.52 2.14
N GLY A 108 12.88 -11.18 3.41
CA GLY A 108 13.12 -9.84 3.97
C GLY A 108 12.08 -8.80 3.56
N ILE A 109 10.92 -9.23 3.06
CA ILE A 109 9.79 -8.36 2.68
C ILE A 109 8.99 -8.04 3.93
N LYS A 110 8.67 -6.76 4.16
CA LYS A 110 8.12 -6.27 5.42
C LYS A 110 6.64 -5.95 5.37
N GLN A 111 6.05 -5.87 4.19
CA GLN A 111 4.65 -5.49 4.02
C GLN A 111 3.96 -6.39 2.99
N VAL A 112 2.70 -6.68 3.23
CA VAL A 112 1.81 -7.38 2.31
C VAL A 112 0.44 -6.74 2.35
N VAL A 113 -0.12 -6.48 1.15
CA VAL A 113 -1.46 -5.92 1.05
C VAL A 113 -2.52 -6.93 1.46
N CYS A 114 -3.59 -6.47 2.07
CA CYS A 114 -4.82 -7.22 2.29
C CYS A 114 -6.03 -6.32 2.05
N TYR A 115 -7.19 -6.94 1.86
CA TYR A 115 -8.42 -6.25 1.48
C TYR A 115 -9.54 -6.51 2.46
N SER A 116 -10.37 -5.49 2.69
CA SER A 116 -11.61 -5.66 3.44
C SER A 116 -12.63 -6.53 2.70
N GLY A 117 -12.59 -6.47 1.37
CA GLY A 117 -13.60 -7.06 0.52
C GLY A 117 -14.83 -6.19 0.37
N ILE A 118 -15.80 -6.70 -0.39
CA ILE A 118 -17.09 -6.05 -0.63
C ILE A 118 -18.06 -6.41 0.49
N ASN A 119 -18.68 -5.38 1.06
CA ASN A 119 -19.82 -5.52 1.96
C ASN A 119 -21.12 -5.36 1.17
N THR A 120 -22.05 -6.28 1.38
CA THR A 120 -23.37 -6.25 0.76
C THR A 120 -24.50 -6.02 1.74
N ASP A 121 -24.37 -6.52 2.97
CA ASP A 121 -25.51 -6.64 3.90
C ASP A 121 -25.18 -6.31 5.36
N LEU A 122 -23.88 -6.16 5.71
CA LEU A 122 -23.46 -5.92 7.09
C LEU A 122 -23.50 -4.43 7.42
N SER A 123 -23.85 -4.10 8.65
CA SER A 123 -23.55 -2.78 9.20
C SER A 123 -22.03 -2.57 9.35
N ASP A 124 -21.57 -1.34 9.47
CA ASP A 124 -20.15 -1.01 9.66
C ASP A 124 -19.55 -1.73 10.88
N GLU A 125 -20.31 -1.85 11.98
CA GLU A 125 -19.86 -2.54 13.19
C GLU A 125 -19.76 -4.05 12.98
N GLU A 126 -20.74 -4.68 12.32
CA GLU A 126 -20.70 -6.12 12.01
C GLU A 126 -19.56 -6.46 11.06
N ALA A 127 -19.29 -5.61 10.07
CA ALA A 127 -18.15 -5.75 9.16
C ALA A 127 -16.81 -5.55 9.88
N LEU A 128 -16.76 -4.61 10.83
CA LEU A 128 -15.59 -4.38 11.67
C LEU A 128 -15.27 -5.63 12.51
N GLU A 129 -16.28 -6.21 13.17
CA GLU A 129 -16.11 -7.46 13.94
C GLU A 129 -15.68 -8.61 13.05
N ALA A 130 -16.27 -8.76 11.86
CA ALA A 130 -15.86 -9.78 10.91
C ALA A 130 -14.38 -9.63 10.54
N CYS A 131 -13.93 -8.42 10.20
CA CYS A 131 -12.52 -8.17 9.90
C CYS A 131 -11.61 -8.50 11.09
N VAL A 132 -12.01 -8.14 12.31
CA VAL A 132 -11.24 -8.49 13.52
C VAL A 132 -11.14 -9.99 13.69
N GLU A 133 -12.23 -10.73 13.55
CA GLU A 133 -12.24 -12.21 13.64
C GLU A 133 -11.29 -12.86 12.62
N GLY A 134 -11.29 -12.38 11.38
CA GLY A 134 -10.46 -12.92 10.31
C GLY A 134 -8.98 -12.55 10.41
N LEU A 135 -8.67 -11.31 10.86
CA LEU A 135 -7.29 -10.82 10.92
C LEU A 135 -6.56 -11.24 12.21
N LYS A 136 -7.26 -11.26 13.35
CA LYS A 136 -6.64 -11.55 14.65
C LYS A 136 -5.78 -12.83 14.67
N PRO A 137 -6.18 -13.97 14.06
CA PRO A 137 -5.35 -15.17 14.01
C PRO A 137 -4.03 -15.02 13.23
N LEU A 138 -3.87 -13.95 12.46
CA LEU A 138 -2.68 -13.67 11.65
C LEU A 138 -1.69 -12.77 12.36
N LEU A 139 -2.13 -11.97 13.33
CA LEU A 139 -1.30 -10.93 13.94
C LEU A 139 -0.12 -11.49 14.71
N ASP A 140 -0.31 -12.56 15.49
CA ASP A 140 0.78 -13.21 16.23
C ASP A 140 1.91 -13.71 15.31
N ILE A 141 1.55 -14.19 14.11
CA ILE A 141 2.49 -14.67 13.10
C ILE A 141 3.17 -13.46 12.45
N ALA A 142 2.41 -12.45 12.10
CA ALA A 142 2.89 -11.22 11.48
C ALA A 142 3.88 -10.49 12.40
N GLU A 143 3.57 -10.37 13.69
CA GLU A 143 4.45 -9.76 14.69
C GLU A 143 5.76 -10.55 14.87
N LYS A 144 5.69 -11.87 15.01
CA LYS A 144 6.88 -12.74 15.09
C LYS A 144 7.75 -12.69 13.84
N ALA A 145 7.11 -12.57 12.67
CA ALA A 145 7.78 -12.47 11.37
C ALA A 145 8.29 -11.05 11.08
N ASN A 146 7.89 -10.05 11.87
CA ASN A 146 8.10 -8.62 11.60
C ASN A 146 7.63 -8.24 10.18
N VAL A 147 6.42 -8.71 9.84
CA VAL A 147 5.70 -8.41 8.60
C VAL A 147 4.41 -7.67 8.96
N THR A 148 4.10 -6.62 8.25
CA THR A 148 2.89 -5.82 8.45
C THR A 148 1.84 -6.19 7.40
N LEU A 149 0.64 -6.54 7.84
CA LEU A 149 -0.55 -6.61 7.00
C LEU A 149 -1.03 -5.18 6.75
N VAL A 150 -1.20 -4.81 5.50
CA VAL A 150 -1.54 -3.44 5.11
C VAL A 150 -2.85 -3.45 4.36
N MET A 151 -3.92 -2.94 4.98
CA MET A 151 -5.26 -2.92 4.36
C MET A 151 -5.43 -1.69 3.50
N GLU A 152 -5.81 -1.91 2.25
CA GLU A 152 -6.00 -0.83 1.29
C GLU A 152 -7.33 -0.12 1.45
N LEU A 153 -7.28 1.21 1.38
CA LEU A 153 -8.42 2.11 1.27
C LEU A 153 -8.82 2.22 -0.21
N LEU A 154 -9.97 1.69 -0.57
CA LEU A 154 -10.47 1.62 -1.95
C LEU A 154 -11.68 2.53 -2.18
N SER A 155 -11.84 3.07 -3.39
CA SER A 155 -13.03 3.82 -3.76
C SER A 155 -14.21 2.90 -4.04
N SER A 156 -15.35 3.21 -3.42
CA SER A 156 -16.62 2.52 -3.67
C SER A 156 -17.47 3.16 -4.78
N ARG A 157 -17.04 4.30 -5.37
CA ARG A 157 -17.85 5.04 -6.33
C ARG A 157 -18.14 4.28 -7.62
N ASN A 158 -17.22 3.42 -8.06
CA ASN A 158 -17.33 2.68 -9.32
C ASN A 158 -17.70 1.20 -9.13
N THR A 159 -18.04 0.78 -7.92
CA THR A 159 -18.43 -0.63 -7.65
C THR A 159 -19.70 -1.03 -8.38
N GLU A 160 -20.61 -0.10 -8.64
CA GLU A 160 -21.85 -0.37 -9.41
C GLU A 160 -21.58 -0.82 -10.85
N GLU A 161 -20.56 -0.28 -11.52
CA GLU A 161 -20.19 -0.67 -12.89
C GLU A 161 -19.53 -2.05 -12.94
N ILE A 162 -18.77 -2.40 -11.91
CA ILE A 162 -18.02 -3.66 -11.83
C ILE A 162 -18.96 -4.81 -11.40
N PHE A 163 -19.94 -4.52 -10.51
CA PHE A 163 -20.78 -5.53 -9.85
C PHE A 163 -22.28 -5.37 -10.11
N THR A 164 -22.66 -4.87 -11.23
CA THR A 164 -23.97 -4.43 -11.78
C THR A 164 -25.28 -5.14 -11.34
N LYS A 165 -25.28 -5.97 -10.32
CA LYS A 165 -26.47 -6.70 -9.87
C LYS A 165 -26.84 -6.55 -8.41
N GLN A 166 -26.03 -5.90 -7.60
CA GLN A 166 -26.34 -5.70 -6.18
C GLN A 166 -26.35 -4.20 -5.84
N ARG A 167 -27.49 -3.71 -5.48
CA ARG A 167 -27.85 -2.30 -5.32
C ARG A 167 -27.08 -1.55 -4.21
N PHE A 168 -26.23 -2.22 -3.42
CA PHE A 168 -25.54 -1.68 -2.25
C PHE A 168 -24.14 -2.29 -2.03
N SER A 169 -23.44 -2.69 -3.10
CA SER A 169 -22.07 -3.23 -2.97
C SER A 169 -21.06 -2.10 -2.84
N TYR A 170 -20.26 -2.10 -1.77
CA TYR A 170 -19.15 -1.17 -1.58
C TYR A 170 -17.98 -1.87 -0.91
N TYR A 171 -16.76 -1.38 -1.13
CA TYR A 171 -15.61 -1.83 -0.38
C TYR A 171 -15.75 -1.39 1.06
N GLN A 172 -15.62 -2.31 2.01
CA GLN A 172 -15.84 -1.98 3.41
C GLN A 172 -14.82 -0.97 3.93
N CYS A 173 -13.56 -1.05 3.49
CA CYS A 173 -12.52 -0.09 3.84
C CYS A 173 -12.42 0.99 2.74
N ASP A 174 -13.43 1.84 2.63
CA ASP A 174 -13.50 2.93 1.66
C ASP A 174 -13.34 4.33 2.31
N ASN A 175 -13.11 4.37 3.60
CA ASN A 175 -12.86 5.61 4.32
C ASN A 175 -11.85 5.42 5.47
N PRO A 176 -11.01 6.45 5.77
CA PRO A 176 -9.98 6.34 6.78
C PRO A 176 -10.52 6.16 8.21
N GLU A 177 -11.70 6.68 8.53
CA GLU A 177 -12.30 6.58 9.85
C GLU A 177 -12.56 5.13 10.23
N TRP A 178 -13.15 4.36 9.32
CA TRP A 178 -13.42 2.94 9.52
C TRP A 178 -12.11 2.13 9.56
N GLY A 179 -11.18 2.40 8.63
CA GLY A 179 -9.87 1.73 8.63
C GLY A 179 -9.09 1.95 9.93
N VAL A 180 -9.11 3.19 10.48
CA VAL A 180 -8.49 3.51 11.76
C VAL A 180 -9.21 2.84 12.93
N ALA A 181 -10.55 2.73 12.89
CA ALA A 181 -11.31 1.97 13.89
C ALA A 181 -10.86 0.50 13.93
N LEU A 182 -10.65 -0.10 12.76
CA LEU A 182 -10.11 -1.47 12.65
C LEU A 182 -8.69 -1.57 13.23
N CYS A 183 -7.79 -0.64 12.90
CA CYS A 183 -6.44 -0.60 13.48
C CYS A 183 -6.47 -0.53 15.01
N LYS A 184 -7.34 0.32 15.58
CA LYS A 184 -7.50 0.45 17.03
C LYS A 184 -8.05 -0.82 17.67
N LYS A 185 -9.00 -1.48 17.03
CA LYS A 185 -9.64 -2.69 17.56
C LYS A 185 -8.70 -3.89 17.53
N LEU A 186 -7.88 -4.01 16.48
CA LEU A 186 -6.82 -5.03 16.37
C LEU A 186 -5.66 -4.76 17.33
N ASN A 187 -5.35 -3.49 17.58
CA ASN A 187 -4.30 -3.03 18.51
C ASN A 187 -2.94 -3.72 18.29
N SER A 188 -2.53 -3.91 17.03
CA SER A 188 -1.25 -4.51 16.65
C SER A 188 -0.38 -3.52 15.87
N PRO A 189 0.92 -3.43 16.13
CA PRO A 189 1.84 -2.63 15.33
C PRO A 189 1.98 -3.16 13.89
N ASN A 190 1.69 -4.45 13.68
CA ASN A 190 1.81 -5.15 12.41
C ASN A 190 0.50 -5.22 11.61
N PHE A 191 -0.44 -4.33 11.92
CA PHE A 191 -1.59 -4.03 11.08
C PHE A 191 -1.69 -2.52 10.84
N LYS A 192 -1.67 -2.11 9.57
CA LYS A 192 -1.68 -0.71 9.14
C LYS A 192 -2.56 -0.55 7.90
N LEU A 193 -2.67 0.70 7.45
CA LEU A 193 -3.41 1.04 6.23
C LEU A 193 -2.45 1.37 5.09
N LEU A 194 -2.84 1.00 3.89
CA LEU A 194 -2.40 1.57 2.63
C LEU A 194 -3.38 2.69 2.28
N TYR A 195 -2.89 3.91 2.19
CA TYR A 195 -3.67 5.07 1.77
C TYR A 195 -3.44 5.32 0.28
N ASP A 196 -4.37 4.90 -0.56
CA ASP A 196 -4.34 5.24 -1.98
C ASP A 196 -4.94 6.65 -2.17
N VAL A 197 -4.07 7.57 -2.58
CA VAL A 197 -4.42 8.99 -2.78
C VAL A 197 -5.46 9.16 -3.88
N TRP A 198 -5.39 8.35 -4.94
CA TRP A 198 -6.36 8.42 -6.02
C TRP A 198 -7.74 7.94 -5.57
N HIS A 199 -7.81 6.79 -4.91
CA HIS A 199 -9.07 6.24 -4.37
C HIS A 199 -9.73 7.20 -3.38
N MET A 200 -8.95 7.76 -2.46
CA MET A 200 -9.48 8.70 -1.48
C MET A 200 -9.90 10.04 -2.10
N ASN A 201 -9.19 10.52 -3.12
CA ASN A 201 -9.62 11.68 -3.89
C ASN A 201 -10.93 11.40 -4.64
N ASP A 202 -11.07 10.22 -5.24
CA ASP A 202 -12.30 9.79 -5.91
C ASP A 202 -13.49 9.73 -4.93
N MET A 203 -13.25 9.32 -3.68
CA MET A 203 -14.23 9.39 -2.59
C MET A 203 -14.53 10.83 -2.10
N GLY A 204 -13.84 11.84 -2.67
CA GLY A 204 -14.05 13.25 -2.30
C GLY A 204 -13.39 13.67 -0.99
N ARG A 205 -12.35 12.96 -0.55
CA ARG A 205 -11.65 13.22 0.71
C ARG A 205 -10.68 14.40 0.61
N ASP A 206 -10.51 15.12 1.72
CA ASP A 206 -9.39 16.05 1.89
C ASP A 206 -8.13 15.29 2.30
N ILE A 207 -7.33 14.90 1.32
CA ILE A 207 -6.13 14.10 1.47
C ILE A 207 -5.16 14.71 2.50
N MET A 208 -4.98 16.04 2.45
CA MET A 208 -4.03 16.71 3.34
C MET A 208 -4.51 16.73 4.79
N SER A 209 -5.81 16.80 5.01
CA SER A 209 -6.42 16.69 6.33
C SER A 209 -6.32 15.26 6.87
N ASP A 210 -6.63 14.28 6.03
CA ASP A 210 -6.57 12.85 6.40
C ASP A 210 -5.14 12.47 6.81
N ILE A 211 -4.11 12.86 6.05
CA ILE A 211 -2.71 12.58 6.39
C ILE A 211 -2.35 13.17 7.75
N LYS A 212 -2.68 14.44 8.00
CA LYS A 212 -2.40 15.08 9.31
C LYS A 212 -3.04 14.32 10.46
N LYS A 213 -4.23 13.79 10.26
CA LYS A 213 -5.04 13.14 11.30
C LYS A 213 -4.67 11.66 11.50
N TYR A 214 -4.35 10.95 10.42
CA TYR A 214 -4.28 9.49 10.43
C TYR A 214 -2.90 8.90 10.10
N HIS A 215 -1.86 9.72 9.82
CA HIS A 215 -0.54 9.24 9.37
C HIS A 215 0.05 8.12 10.25
N SER A 216 -0.20 8.10 11.55
CA SER A 216 0.32 7.06 12.46
C SER A 216 -0.26 5.66 12.23
N TYR A 217 -1.39 5.58 11.52
CA TYR A 217 -2.03 4.32 11.12
C TYR A 217 -1.68 3.90 9.70
N ILE A 218 -1.00 4.75 8.93
CA ILE A 218 -0.67 4.52 7.53
C ILE A 218 0.79 4.12 7.42
N SER A 219 1.08 2.97 6.80
CA SER A 219 2.44 2.49 6.56
C SER A 219 2.85 2.50 5.09
N HIS A 220 1.92 2.75 4.19
CA HIS A 220 2.17 2.80 2.75
C HIS A 220 1.24 3.79 2.06
N TYR A 221 1.71 4.42 0.99
CA TYR A 221 0.90 5.28 0.14
C TYR A 221 0.98 4.81 -1.31
N HIS A 222 -0.18 4.77 -1.99
CA HIS A 222 -0.24 4.71 -3.45
C HIS A 222 -0.71 6.04 -4.03
N ILE A 223 -0.28 6.34 -5.25
CA ILE A 223 -0.61 7.59 -5.93
C ILE A 223 -0.66 7.42 -7.43
N ALA A 224 -1.63 8.06 -8.07
CA ALA A 224 -1.78 8.18 -9.51
C ALA A 224 -2.16 9.61 -9.90
N GLY A 225 -2.19 9.88 -11.18
CA GLY A 225 -2.63 11.17 -11.73
C GLY A 225 -4.10 11.43 -11.45
N ILE A 226 -4.43 12.60 -10.96
CA ILE A 226 -5.77 13.00 -10.54
C ILE A 226 -6.36 14.00 -11.53
N PRO A 227 -7.55 13.76 -12.07
CA PRO A 227 -8.51 12.70 -11.69
C PRO A 227 -8.40 11.38 -12.47
N GLU A 228 -7.62 11.27 -13.52
CA GLU A 228 -7.74 10.24 -14.57
C GLU A 228 -7.04 8.91 -14.26
N ARG A 229 -6.41 8.76 -13.08
CA ARG A 229 -5.61 7.58 -12.67
C ARG A 229 -4.48 7.21 -13.65
N LYS A 230 -3.94 8.19 -14.39
CA LYS A 230 -2.79 8.04 -15.28
C LYS A 230 -1.47 8.28 -14.54
N GLY A 231 -0.35 8.31 -15.26
CA GLY A 231 0.91 8.84 -14.74
C GLY A 231 0.76 10.27 -14.26
N LEU A 232 1.54 10.67 -13.25
CA LEU A 232 1.45 12.03 -12.70
C LEU A 232 1.81 13.07 -13.75
N ASN A 233 1.06 14.15 -13.81
CA ASN A 233 1.24 15.23 -14.75
C ASN A 233 1.15 16.59 -14.04
N ARG A 234 1.84 17.61 -14.58
CA ARG A 234 1.80 18.97 -14.06
C ARG A 234 0.44 19.65 -14.15
N THR A 235 -0.42 19.16 -15.03
CA THR A 235 -1.79 19.65 -15.22
C THR A 235 -2.81 18.97 -14.31
N ASP A 236 -2.38 17.98 -13.52
CA ASP A 236 -3.25 17.34 -12.55
C ASP A 236 -3.73 18.35 -11.49
N SER A 237 -4.94 18.13 -10.98
CA SER A 237 -5.54 19.01 -9.97
C SER A 237 -4.95 18.83 -8.56
N PHE A 238 -4.03 17.88 -8.37
CA PHE A 238 -3.41 17.56 -7.09
C PHE A 238 -1.97 18.09 -6.97
N ASN A 239 -1.63 18.64 -5.82
CA ASN A 239 -0.29 19.17 -5.57
C ASN A 239 0.63 18.11 -4.95
N TYR A 240 1.31 17.35 -5.79
CA TYR A 240 2.23 16.26 -5.40
C TYR A 240 3.40 16.74 -4.53
N GLN A 241 3.90 17.93 -4.76
CA GLN A 241 5.01 18.48 -3.97
C GLN A 241 4.56 18.84 -2.54
N GLN A 242 3.37 19.40 -2.40
CA GLN A 242 2.80 19.69 -1.08
C GLN A 242 2.50 18.40 -0.32
N PHE A 243 2.03 17.36 -1.01
CA PHE A 243 1.83 16.02 -0.46
C PHE A 243 3.16 15.46 0.08
N MET A 244 4.22 15.42 -0.71
CA MET A 244 5.54 14.93 -0.29
C MET A 244 6.13 15.74 0.87
N LYS A 245 5.96 17.07 0.87
CA LYS A 245 6.36 17.94 1.98
C LYS A 245 5.58 17.61 3.26
N LEU A 246 4.29 17.33 3.14
CA LEU A 246 3.47 16.95 4.30
C LEU A 246 3.90 15.59 4.86
N LEU A 247 4.15 14.59 4.03
CA LEU A 247 4.66 13.29 4.47
C LEU A 247 5.96 13.44 5.26
N LYS A 248 6.91 14.24 4.77
CA LYS A 248 8.15 14.55 5.50
C LYS A 248 7.87 15.25 6.84
N LYS A 249 6.94 16.21 6.84
CA LYS A 249 6.58 16.97 8.05
C LYS A 249 5.96 16.10 9.14
N VAL A 250 5.16 15.09 8.77
CA VAL A 250 4.58 14.14 9.74
C VAL A 250 5.53 13.00 10.13
N GLY A 251 6.77 13.00 9.60
CA GLY A 251 7.81 12.02 9.92
C GLY A 251 7.61 10.66 9.23
N TYR A 252 6.90 10.62 8.10
CA TYR A 252 6.71 9.37 7.35
C TYR A 252 8.03 8.84 6.80
N GLN A 253 8.30 7.56 7.01
CA GLN A 253 9.49 6.84 6.57
C GLN A 253 9.07 5.52 5.92
N GLY A 254 8.61 5.60 4.69
CA GLY A 254 8.10 4.44 3.95
C GLY A 254 8.19 4.67 2.45
N TYR A 255 7.29 4.07 1.71
CA TYR A 255 7.24 4.18 0.27
C TYR A 255 6.00 4.94 -0.20
N VAL A 256 6.16 5.62 -1.33
CA VAL A 256 5.07 6.14 -2.16
C VAL A 256 5.12 5.39 -3.48
N GLY A 257 4.15 4.52 -3.70
CA GLY A 257 4.03 3.69 -4.90
C GLY A 257 3.25 4.41 -6.01
N LEU A 258 3.85 4.50 -7.18
CA LEU A 258 3.16 4.98 -8.38
C LEU A 258 2.24 3.88 -8.89
N GLU A 259 0.93 4.12 -8.84
CA GLU A 259 -0.13 3.18 -9.21
C GLU A 259 -1.12 3.75 -10.23
N PRO A 260 -0.67 4.19 -11.40
CA PRO A 260 -1.60 4.56 -12.47
C PRO A 260 -2.35 3.34 -13.00
N ASP A 261 -3.48 3.57 -13.66
CA ASP A 261 -4.10 2.54 -14.50
C ASP A 261 -3.11 2.04 -15.55
N ARG A 262 -3.31 0.79 -15.98
CA ARG A 262 -2.38 0.06 -16.84
C ARG A 262 -1.78 0.90 -17.97
N ILE A 263 -0.51 1.24 -17.83
CA ILE A 263 0.27 1.96 -18.84
C ILE A 263 0.93 0.97 -19.78
N GLU A 264 0.64 1.08 -21.06
CA GLU A 264 1.19 0.21 -22.12
C GLU A 264 2.16 0.95 -23.07
N LYS A 265 1.97 2.25 -23.19
CA LYS A 265 2.75 3.13 -24.08
C LYS A 265 3.48 4.21 -23.29
N ASN A 266 4.59 4.67 -23.83
CA ASN A 266 5.37 5.78 -23.23
C ASN A 266 5.82 5.51 -21.77
N LEU A 267 6.03 4.24 -21.38
CA LEU A 267 6.35 3.85 -20.01
C LEU A 267 7.53 4.68 -19.44
N LYS A 268 8.63 4.79 -20.21
CA LYS A 268 9.83 5.48 -19.74
C LYS A 268 9.56 6.95 -19.41
N SER A 269 8.91 7.68 -20.32
CA SER A 269 8.59 9.09 -20.12
C SER A 269 7.57 9.29 -18.99
N THR A 270 6.55 8.42 -18.91
CA THR A 270 5.55 8.46 -17.83
C THR A 270 6.20 8.25 -16.46
N ILE A 271 7.06 7.25 -16.32
CA ILE A 271 7.80 6.98 -15.07
C ILE A 271 8.69 8.19 -14.72
N GLN A 272 9.45 8.70 -15.70
CA GLN A 272 10.37 9.82 -15.51
C GLN A 272 9.64 11.08 -15.04
N GLU A 273 8.54 11.43 -15.69
CA GLU A 273 7.74 12.63 -15.35
C GLU A 273 7.13 12.48 -13.95
N SER A 274 6.49 11.35 -13.67
CA SER A 274 5.87 11.08 -12.38
C SER A 274 6.88 11.15 -11.22
N ILE A 275 8.03 10.50 -11.35
CA ILE A 275 9.07 10.53 -10.31
C ILE A 275 9.64 11.94 -10.14
N THR A 276 9.82 12.68 -11.25
CA THR A 276 10.30 14.06 -11.20
C THR A 276 9.36 14.93 -10.38
N LEU A 277 8.03 14.78 -10.56
CA LEU A 277 7.02 15.55 -9.81
C LEU A 277 7.03 15.23 -8.30
N LEU A 278 7.30 13.98 -7.92
CA LEU A 278 7.41 13.60 -6.51
C LEU A 278 8.73 14.07 -5.86
N LYS A 279 9.82 14.16 -6.63
CA LYS A 279 11.16 14.53 -6.13
C LYS A 279 11.45 16.03 -6.13
N ASN A 280 10.77 16.80 -6.97
CA ASN A 280 11.00 18.25 -7.06
C ASN A 280 10.69 18.94 -5.72
N LYS A 281 11.69 19.69 -5.23
CA LYS A 281 11.66 20.44 -3.98
C LYS A 281 10.83 21.73 -4.11
#